data_7dde1b9e1f2412ed11a07b5f4475298f
#
_entry.id   7dde1b9e1f2412ed11a07b5f4475298f
#
_cell.length_a   1.000
_cell.length_b   1.000
_cell.length_c   1.000
_cell.angle_alpha   90.00
_cell.angle_beta   90.00
_cell.angle_gamma   90.00
#
_symmetry.space_group_name_H-M   'P 1'
#
loop_
_entity.id
_entity.type
_entity.pdbx_description
1 polymer ?
#
loop_
_entity_poly.entity_id
_entity_poly.type
_entity_poly.pdbx_seq_one_letter_code
_entity_poly.pdbx_strand_id
1 'polypeptide(L)'
;MSHESQVAALDDVLDAFNRHDLDAIMGYFAEDCVFESPRGEDPWGSRFVGRDEVRRGLAARFQGIPDVRYTGGSHFVAEQRGASEWTITGTTVSGERIEVRGCDLWTFDDEGLIVRKDSFWKLRQQA
;
A
#
# COMPACT_ATOMS: atom_id res chain seq x y z
N MET A 1 19.81 8.51 -3.56
CA MET A 1 19.12 7.30 -4.03
C MET A 1 18.91 7.32 -5.52
N SER A 2 19.15 6.22 -6.16
CA SER A 2 18.91 6.10 -7.60
C SER A 2 17.43 5.78 -7.86
N HIS A 3 16.99 6.16 -9.04
CA HIS A 3 15.69 5.80 -9.58
C HIS A 3 15.47 4.27 -9.56
N GLU A 4 16.50 3.53 -9.98
CA GLU A 4 16.43 2.07 -10.04
C GLU A 4 16.28 1.43 -8.66
N SER A 5 16.98 1.95 -7.64
CA SER A 5 16.87 1.42 -6.29
C SER A 5 15.50 1.72 -5.67
N GLN A 6 14.88 2.84 -6.03
CA GLN A 6 13.54 3.18 -5.57
C GLN A 6 12.49 2.26 -6.20
N VAL A 7 12.60 1.97 -7.50
CA VAL A 7 11.71 1.02 -8.17
C VAL A 7 11.89 -0.38 -7.59
N ALA A 8 13.13 -0.80 -7.35
CA ALA A 8 13.41 -2.10 -6.73
C ALA A 8 12.79 -2.20 -5.33
N ALA A 9 12.87 -1.12 -4.54
CA ALA A 9 12.25 -1.09 -3.22
C ALA A 9 10.73 -1.25 -3.30
N LEU A 10 10.08 -0.64 -4.29
CA LEU A 10 8.64 -0.79 -4.48
C LEU A 10 8.26 -2.21 -4.90
N ASP A 11 9.07 -2.86 -5.76
CA ASP A 11 8.88 -4.27 -6.09
C ASP A 11 8.97 -5.14 -4.83
N ASP A 12 9.96 -4.88 -3.97
CA ASP A 12 10.16 -5.64 -2.74
C ASP A 12 9.02 -5.42 -1.74
N VAL A 13 8.53 -4.18 -1.64
CA VAL A 13 7.39 -3.86 -0.78
C VAL A 13 6.15 -4.60 -1.24
N LEU A 14 5.88 -4.61 -2.54
CA LEU A 14 4.72 -5.31 -3.09
C LEU A 14 4.82 -6.81 -2.84
N ASP A 15 6.02 -7.38 -3.01
CA ASP A 15 6.27 -8.77 -2.69
C ASP A 15 6.01 -9.07 -1.21
N ALA A 16 6.46 -8.19 -0.32
CA ALA A 16 6.22 -8.33 1.12
C ALA A 16 4.72 -8.27 1.45
N PHE A 17 3.95 -7.41 0.77
CA PHE A 17 2.49 -7.38 0.92
C PHE A 17 1.90 -8.72 0.48
N ASN A 18 2.35 -9.29 -0.63
CA ASN A 18 1.83 -10.57 -1.11
C ASN A 18 2.19 -11.74 -0.20
N ARG A 19 3.29 -11.63 0.54
CA ARG A 19 3.65 -12.62 1.56
C ARG A 19 2.96 -12.37 2.90
N HIS A 20 2.20 -11.28 3.03
CA HIS A 20 1.55 -10.85 4.29
C HIS A 20 2.56 -10.68 5.42
N ASP A 21 3.76 -10.18 5.09
CA ASP A 21 4.87 -10.05 6.04
C ASP A 21 4.98 -8.60 6.52
N LEU A 22 4.26 -8.28 7.60
CA LEU A 22 4.23 -6.93 8.14
C LEU A 22 5.60 -6.43 8.59
N ASP A 23 6.44 -7.30 9.16
CA ASP A 23 7.78 -6.90 9.58
C ASP A 23 8.62 -6.47 8.39
N ALA A 24 8.57 -7.25 7.29
CA ALA A 24 9.28 -6.90 6.06
C ALA A 24 8.74 -5.58 5.47
N ILE A 25 7.41 -5.43 5.42
CA ILE A 25 6.77 -4.21 4.92
C ILE A 25 7.28 -3.00 5.71
N MET A 26 7.20 -3.06 7.03
CA MET A 26 7.56 -1.93 7.89
C MET A 26 9.04 -1.57 7.80
N GLY A 27 9.89 -2.50 7.39
CA GLY A 27 11.30 -2.23 7.16
C GLY A 27 11.57 -1.18 6.09
N TYR A 28 10.62 -0.92 5.21
CA TYR A 28 10.74 0.08 4.14
C TYR A 28 10.19 1.45 4.53
N PHE A 29 9.59 1.58 5.72
CA PHE A 29 8.92 2.80 6.15
C PHE A 29 9.77 3.60 7.14
N ALA A 30 9.73 4.92 7.02
CA ALA A 30 10.37 5.83 7.98
C ALA A 30 9.59 5.88 9.31
N GLU A 31 10.22 6.41 10.34
CA GLU A 31 9.56 6.55 11.65
C GLU A 31 8.36 7.50 11.63
N ASP A 32 8.46 8.57 10.84
CA ASP A 32 7.41 9.58 10.72
C ASP A 32 6.48 9.32 9.54
N CYS A 33 6.31 8.05 9.18
CA CYS A 33 5.50 7.66 8.04
C CYS A 33 4.00 7.90 8.26
N VAL A 34 3.28 7.99 7.13
CA VAL A 34 1.83 8.15 7.10
C VAL A 34 1.26 7.18 6.09
N PHE A 35 0.14 6.55 6.44
CA PHE A 35 -0.64 5.72 5.53
C PHE A 35 -2.04 6.33 5.45
N GLU A 36 -2.49 6.57 4.21
CA GLU A 36 -3.87 7.00 3.94
C GLU A 36 -4.56 5.87 3.19
N SER A 37 -5.55 5.26 3.83
CA SER A 37 -6.25 4.12 3.27
C SER A 37 -7.30 4.57 2.26
N PRO A 38 -7.74 3.68 1.34
CA PRO A 38 -8.70 4.08 0.30
C PRO A 38 -10.12 4.30 0.81
N ARG A 39 -10.36 4.03 2.09
CA ARG A 39 -11.69 4.11 2.70
C ARG A 39 -11.64 4.89 3.99
N GLY A 40 -12.63 5.76 4.23
CA GLY A 40 -12.74 6.51 5.47
C GLY A 40 -13.76 7.61 5.33
N GLU A 41 -13.91 8.40 6.39
CA GLU A 41 -14.89 9.47 6.45
C GLU A 41 -14.39 10.79 5.86
N ASP A 42 -13.09 10.91 5.65
CA ASP A 42 -12.44 12.14 5.20
C ASP A 42 -12.08 12.08 3.71
N PRO A 43 -11.78 13.21 3.08
CA PRO A 43 -11.36 13.22 1.68
C PRO A 43 -10.12 12.38 1.39
N TRP A 44 -9.28 12.14 2.41
CA TRP A 44 -8.07 11.31 2.31
C TRP A 44 -8.29 9.87 2.76
N GLY A 45 -9.54 9.46 2.98
CA GLY A 45 -9.86 8.15 3.52
C GLY A 45 -9.67 8.12 5.04
N SER A 46 -8.88 7.18 5.53
CA SER A 46 -8.49 7.12 6.95
C SER A 46 -6.98 7.29 7.02
N ARG A 47 -6.51 8.13 7.94
CA ARG A 47 -5.09 8.47 8.07
C ARG A 47 -4.50 7.84 9.32
N PHE A 48 -3.36 7.18 9.14
CA PHE A 48 -2.58 6.56 10.21
C PHE A 48 -1.22 7.26 10.23
N VAL A 49 -0.77 7.67 11.41
CA VAL A 49 0.44 8.48 11.56
C VAL A 49 1.42 7.79 12.50
N GLY A 50 2.66 7.63 12.04
CA GLY A 50 3.73 6.96 12.79
C GLY A 50 3.71 5.45 12.59
N ARG A 51 4.85 4.80 12.87
CA ARG A 51 5.06 3.40 12.56
C ARG A 51 4.02 2.48 13.20
N ASP A 52 3.70 2.71 14.48
CA ASP A 52 2.76 1.83 15.17
C ASP A 52 1.36 1.91 14.59
N GLU A 53 0.86 3.12 14.32
CA GLU A 53 -0.45 3.31 13.70
C GLU A 53 -0.47 2.79 12.26
N VAL A 54 0.58 3.07 11.49
CA VAL A 54 0.67 2.60 10.10
C VAL A 54 0.66 1.07 10.06
N ARG A 55 1.42 0.42 10.95
CA ARG A 55 1.41 -1.04 11.04
C ARG A 55 0.01 -1.58 11.32
N ARG A 56 -0.72 -0.95 12.24
CA ARG A 56 -2.11 -1.35 12.54
C ARG A 56 -3.03 -1.16 11.34
N GLY A 57 -2.89 -0.04 10.65
CA GLY A 57 -3.67 0.24 9.44
C GLY A 57 -3.43 -0.77 8.33
N LEU A 58 -2.16 -1.14 8.11
CA LEU A 58 -1.80 -2.15 7.12
C LEU A 58 -2.26 -3.54 7.55
N ALA A 59 -2.13 -3.88 8.85
CA ALA A 59 -2.60 -5.16 9.37
C ALA A 59 -4.10 -5.34 9.18
N ALA A 60 -4.87 -4.26 9.25
CA ALA A 60 -6.32 -4.33 9.03
C ALA A 60 -6.66 -4.84 7.62
N ARG A 61 -5.81 -4.59 6.62
CA ARG A 61 -5.98 -5.13 5.28
C ARG A 61 -5.96 -6.66 5.29
N PHE A 62 -4.98 -7.23 5.98
CA PHE A 62 -4.83 -8.69 6.06
C PHE A 62 -5.91 -9.33 6.93
N GLN A 63 -6.41 -8.59 7.91
CA GLN A 63 -7.52 -9.05 8.76
C GLN A 63 -8.85 -9.03 8.00
N GLY A 64 -9.07 -7.98 7.20
CA GLY A 64 -10.33 -7.82 6.47
C GLY A 64 -10.43 -8.66 5.20
N ILE A 65 -9.29 -8.93 4.54
CA ILE A 65 -9.21 -9.76 3.33
C ILE A 65 -8.06 -10.74 3.53
N PRO A 66 -8.30 -11.87 4.24
CA PRO A 66 -7.21 -12.77 4.65
C PRO A 66 -6.41 -13.38 3.51
N ASP A 67 -6.98 -13.48 2.32
CA ASP A 67 -6.31 -14.01 1.12
C ASP A 67 -5.92 -12.92 0.13
N VAL A 68 -5.74 -11.69 0.59
CA VAL A 68 -5.46 -10.56 -0.30
C VAL A 68 -4.17 -10.76 -1.08
N ARG A 69 -4.23 -10.45 -2.39
CA ARG A 69 -3.08 -10.46 -3.28
C ARG A 69 -3.13 -9.24 -4.19
N TYR A 70 -1.94 -8.77 -4.54
CA TYR A 70 -1.75 -7.68 -5.49
C TYR A 70 -1.06 -8.26 -6.73
N THR A 71 -1.68 -8.12 -7.90
CA THR A 71 -1.16 -8.67 -9.15
C THR A 71 -0.96 -7.57 -10.18
N GLY A 72 -0.14 -7.84 -11.20
CA GLY A 72 0.11 -6.91 -12.29
C GLY A 72 0.84 -5.65 -11.85
N GLY A 73 1.70 -5.74 -10.85
CA GLY A 73 2.40 -4.60 -10.30
C GLY A 73 3.29 -3.89 -11.31
N SER A 74 3.19 -2.56 -11.36
CA SER A 74 4.01 -1.70 -12.21
C SER A 74 4.32 -0.43 -11.43
N HIS A 75 5.59 -0.02 -11.43
CA HIS A 75 6.06 1.10 -10.62
C HIS A 75 6.79 2.11 -11.46
N PHE A 76 6.62 3.39 -11.13
CA PHE A 76 7.47 4.43 -11.67
C PHE A 76 7.76 5.47 -10.59
N VAL A 77 8.91 6.09 -10.70
CA VAL A 77 9.44 7.01 -9.69
C VAL A 77 9.98 8.25 -10.36
N ALA A 78 9.73 9.40 -9.76
CA ALA A 78 10.31 10.67 -10.17
C ALA A 78 10.76 11.39 -8.91
N GLU A 79 12.06 11.56 -8.74
CA GLU A 79 12.67 12.17 -7.55
C GLU A 79 12.24 11.44 -6.28
N GLN A 80 11.54 12.12 -5.36
CA GLN A 80 11.08 11.53 -4.11
C GLN A 80 9.62 11.08 -4.15
N ARG A 81 9.03 11.02 -5.35
CA ARG A 81 7.65 10.59 -5.54
C ARG A 81 7.60 9.34 -6.39
N GLY A 82 6.64 8.49 -6.12
CA GLY A 82 6.44 7.29 -6.91
C GLY A 82 4.99 6.91 -7.00
N ALA A 83 4.70 6.00 -7.93
CA ALA A 83 3.37 5.41 -8.07
C ALA A 83 3.51 3.94 -8.39
N SER A 84 2.58 3.16 -7.85
CA SER A 84 2.47 1.73 -8.13
C SER A 84 1.04 1.45 -8.58
N GLU A 85 0.89 0.76 -9.71
CA GLU A 85 -0.41 0.29 -10.18
C GLU A 85 -0.49 -1.21 -9.95
N TRP A 86 -1.67 -1.71 -9.59
CA TRP A 86 -1.89 -3.13 -9.35
C TRP A 86 -3.38 -3.44 -9.41
N THR A 87 -3.69 -4.73 -9.45
CA THR A 87 -5.06 -5.22 -9.22
C THR A 87 -5.05 -5.95 -7.87
N ILE A 88 -5.94 -5.56 -6.98
CA ILE A 88 -6.11 -6.24 -5.70
C ILE A 88 -7.22 -7.27 -5.83
N THR A 89 -6.96 -8.48 -5.33
CA THR A 89 -7.93 -9.58 -5.32
C THR A 89 -7.99 -10.19 -3.93
N GLY A 90 -9.12 -10.77 -3.62
CA GLY A 90 -9.32 -11.49 -2.37
C GLY A 90 -10.77 -11.67 -2.02
N THR A 91 -11.02 -12.24 -0.85
CA THR A 91 -12.37 -12.44 -0.34
C THR A 91 -12.43 -11.86 1.08
N THR A 92 -13.40 -11.00 1.33
CA THR A 92 -13.57 -10.38 2.64
C THR A 92 -14.03 -11.45 3.66
N VAL A 93 -13.88 -11.11 4.93
CA VAL A 93 -14.34 -12.00 6.02
C VAL A 93 -15.85 -12.24 5.96
N SER A 94 -16.61 -11.35 5.30
CA SER A 94 -18.05 -11.53 5.08
C SER A 94 -18.38 -12.31 3.81
N GLY A 95 -17.37 -12.76 3.06
CA GLY A 95 -17.56 -13.59 1.86
C GLY A 95 -17.69 -12.80 0.56
N GLU A 96 -17.48 -11.50 0.57
CA GLU A 96 -17.54 -10.68 -0.64
C GLU A 96 -16.25 -10.80 -1.44
N ARG A 97 -16.36 -11.09 -2.73
CA ARG A 97 -15.21 -11.17 -3.63
C ARG A 97 -14.77 -9.77 -4.06
N ILE A 98 -13.48 -9.48 -3.87
CA ILE A 98 -12.86 -8.22 -4.29
C ILE A 98 -11.96 -8.50 -5.49
N GLU A 99 -12.13 -7.71 -6.54
CA GLU A 99 -11.22 -7.69 -7.69
C GLU A 99 -11.34 -6.32 -8.34
N VAL A 100 -10.43 -5.41 -7.97
CA VAL A 100 -10.45 -4.04 -8.47
C VAL A 100 -9.04 -3.57 -8.75
N ARG A 101 -8.91 -2.63 -9.69
CA ARG A 101 -7.65 -1.95 -9.93
C ARG A 101 -7.47 -0.82 -8.95
N GLY A 102 -6.24 -0.58 -8.57
CA GLY A 102 -5.90 0.51 -7.68
C GLY A 102 -4.47 0.97 -7.88
N CYS A 103 -4.08 1.89 -7.04
CA CYS A 103 -2.72 2.42 -7.07
C CYS A 103 -2.34 2.95 -5.70
N ASP A 104 -1.04 3.05 -5.49
CA ASP A 104 -0.45 3.76 -4.37
C ASP A 104 0.34 4.95 -4.89
N LEU A 105 0.19 6.10 -4.25
CA LEU A 105 1.09 7.22 -4.43
C LEU A 105 2.05 7.24 -3.25
N TRP A 106 3.34 7.25 -3.55
CA TRP A 106 4.41 7.14 -2.56
C TRP A 106 5.19 8.44 -2.43
N THR A 107 5.65 8.72 -1.23
CA THR A 107 6.66 9.75 -1.00
C THR A 107 7.80 9.11 -0.22
N PHE A 108 9.04 9.38 -0.64
CA PHE A 108 10.26 8.88 0.01
C PHE A 108 11.01 10.01 0.68
N ASP A 109 11.76 9.71 1.72
CA ASP A 109 12.70 10.66 2.31
C ASP A 109 14.05 10.58 1.59
N ASP A 110 15.02 11.38 2.05
CA ASP A 110 16.34 11.43 1.42
C ASP A 110 17.14 10.12 1.56
N GLU A 111 16.76 9.29 2.54
CA GLU A 111 17.39 7.99 2.76
C GLU A 111 16.69 6.87 1.97
N GLY A 112 15.59 7.20 1.32
CA GLY A 112 14.84 6.23 0.52
C GLY A 112 13.79 5.45 1.27
N LEU A 113 13.50 5.84 2.49
CA LEU A 113 12.42 5.24 3.24
C LEU A 113 11.09 5.87 2.86
N ILE A 114 10.02 5.10 2.95
CA ILE A 114 8.67 5.56 2.63
C ILE A 114 8.18 6.44 3.79
N VAL A 115 7.82 7.69 3.48
CA VAL A 115 7.21 8.58 4.45
C VAL A 115 5.71 8.71 4.24
N ARG A 116 5.21 8.34 3.06
CA ARG A 116 3.76 8.37 2.82
C ARG A 116 3.38 7.28 1.83
N LYS A 117 2.30 6.55 2.17
CA LYS A 117 1.61 5.61 1.30
C LYS A 117 0.17 6.08 1.20
N ASP A 118 -0.25 6.50 0.03
CA ASP A 118 -1.60 7.00 -0.23
C ASP A 118 -2.27 6.07 -1.23
N SER A 119 -3.25 5.30 -0.77
CA SER A 119 -3.85 4.20 -1.53
C SER A 119 -5.20 4.59 -2.10
N PHE A 120 -5.41 4.20 -3.34
CA PHE A 120 -6.65 4.44 -4.08
C PHE A 120 -7.13 3.16 -4.73
N TRP A 121 -8.44 2.92 -4.71
CA TRP A 121 -9.06 1.77 -5.38
C TRP A 121 -10.21 2.26 -6.24
N LYS A 122 -10.44 1.55 -7.33
CA LYS A 122 -11.69 1.71 -8.05
C LYS A 122 -12.80 1.07 -7.24
N LEU A 123 -13.97 1.69 -7.31
CA LEU A 123 -15.21 1.14 -6.76
C LEU A 123 -15.96 0.44 -7.90
N ARG A 124 -16.26 -0.84 -7.73
CA ARG A 124 -17.07 -1.56 -8.71
C ARG A 124 -18.53 -1.49 -8.29
N GLN A 125 -19.37 -1.10 -9.23
CA GLN A 125 -20.82 -1.19 -9.02
C GLN A 125 -21.27 -2.61 -9.35
N GLN A 126 -22.11 -3.15 -8.51
CA GLN A 126 -22.72 -4.44 -8.77
C GLN A 126 -23.88 -4.24 -9.75
N ALA A 127 -23.96 -5.13 -10.74
CA ALA A 127 -25.01 -5.08 -11.73
C ALA A 127 -26.35 -5.50 -11.12
#